data_52d7b5c81932d5e5ffbd4c51d57a1c62
#
_entry.id   52d7b5c81932d5e5ffbd4c51d57a1c62
#
_cell.length_a   1.000
_cell.length_b   1.000
_cell.length_c   1.000
_cell.angle_alpha   90.00
_cell.angle_beta   90.00
_cell.angle_gamma   90.00
#
_symmetry.space_group_name_H-M   'P 1'
#
loop_
_entity.id
_entity.type
_entity.pdbx_description
1 polymer ?
#
loop_
_entity_poly.entity_id
_entity_poly.type
_entity_poly.pdbx_seq_one_letter_code
_entity_poly.pdbx_strand_id
1 'polypeptide(L)'
;MKKNIVKRMLTLALAALLALSLFACGKKTDNNSGSTSGATIYKVGICNYVDDASLNQIVSNIESQLKAIGQEKGVTFDVTYDNCNADSAVLNQIIANFMADKVDLMIGVATPVAVAMQTATEGTDIPVVFAAVSDPVSAGLVESLEAPGANITGTSDYLDTDSVLDLIFAANPDAKNIALLYDQGQDSSTTPIKNAKAYLDKKGVSYKEYNGTTTDEISLAVSSIVADKADAVFTPTDNTVMTAELAIYETLAKAGIPHYTGADSFALNGAFLGYGVDYANLGVETANMVAGILLDGNKPATTAVLTFDNGTATINTDVCQELGLNYDELAKTFAPLCTKVQSIVTAESFDDVK
;
A
#
# COMPACT_ATOMS: atom_id res chain seq x y z
N MET A 1 71.85 -32.31 35.28
CA MET A 1 70.79 -33.08 35.98
C MET A 1 69.55 -32.26 36.35
N LYS A 2 69.57 -30.95 36.46
CA LYS A 2 68.37 -30.11 36.82
C LYS A 2 67.32 -29.90 35.75
N LYS A 3 67.62 -29.98 34.47
CA LYS A 3 66.64 -29.71 33.33
C LYS A 3 65.67 -30.85 33.08
N ASN A 4 65.98 -32.10 33.49
CA ASN A 4 65.12 -33.26 33.25
C ASN A 4 64.08 -33.49 34.36
N ILE A 5 64.29 -32.92 35.53
CA ILE A 5 63.32 -33.00 36.65
C ILE A 5 62.15 -32.05 36.46
N VAL A 6 62.42 -30.86 35.95
CA VAL A 6 61.33 -29.84 35.65
C VAL A 6 60.39 -30.31 34.53
N LYS A 7 60.95 -30.99 33.48
CA LYS A 7 60.09 -31.55 32.40
C LYS A 7 59.24 -32.73 32.88
N ARG A 8 59.73 -33.53 33.80
CA ARG A 8 58.94 -34.66 34.40
C ARG A 8 57.86 -34.18 35.38
N MET A 9 58.08 -33.09 36.10
CA MET A 9 57.06 -32.50 36.95
C MET A 9 55.92 -31.78 36.13
N LEU A 10 56.28 -31.19 35.00
CA LEU A 10 55.28 -30.53 34.15
C LEU A 10 54.37 -31.54 33.42
N THR A 11 54.91 -32.73 33.06
CA THR A 11 54.10 -33.81 32.45
C THR A 11 53.19 -34.50 33.42
N LEU A 12 53.57 -34.61 34.69
CA LEU A 12 52.73 -35.18 35.74
C LEU A 12 51.62 -34.26 36.22
N ALA A 13 51.82 -32.92 36.17
CA ALA A 13 50.79 -31.94 36.47
C ALA A 13 49.71 -31.86 35.34
N LEU A 14 50.10 -32.07 34.08
CA LEU A 14 49.16 -32.08 32.96
C LEU A 14 48.30 -33.35 32.91
N ALA A 15 48.85 -34.51 33.36
CA ALA A 15 48.11 -35.77 33.47
C ALA A 15 47.09 -35.79 34.63
N ALA A 16 47.36 -35.07 35.73
CA ALA A 16 46.44 -34.93 36.84
C ALA A 16 45.23 -34.04 36.56
N LEU A 17 45.35 -33.05 35.66
CA LEU A 17 44.25 -32.18 35.24
C LEU A 17 43.28 -32.88 34.25
N LEU A 18 43.72 -33.90 33.53
CA LEU A 18 42.87 -34.72 32.64
C LEU A 18 42.10 -35.85 33.35
N ALA A 19 42.51 -36.24 34.56
CA ALA A 19 41.85 -37.31 35.32
C ALA A 19 40.71 -36.84 36.22
N LEU A 20 40.54 -35.52 36.41
CA LEU A 20 39.45 -34.95 37.24
C LEU A 20 38.16 -34.64 36.46
N SER A 21 38.14 -34.90 35.15
CA SER A 21 36.93 -34.65 34.30
C SER A 21 36.05 -35.89 34.08
N LEU A 22 36.35 -37.05 34.72
CA LEU A 22 35.65 -38.32 34.48
C LEU A 22 34.84 -38.86 35.67
N PHE A 23 34.70 -38.12 36.78
CA PHE A 23 33.91 -38.56 37.94
C PHE A 23 32.79 -37.53 38.29
N ALA A 24 31.93 -37.24 37.33
CA ALA A 24 30.66 -36.56 37.62
C ALA A 24 29.53 -37.22 36.80
N CYS A 25 29.33 -38.51 37.08
CA CYS A 25 28.13 -39.19 36.56
C CYS A 25 27.45 -39.87 37.74
N GLY A 26 26.34 -39.30 38.25
CA GLY A 26 25.51 -39.95 39.23
C GLY A 26 24.76 -39.01 40.17
N LYS A 27 23.82 -38.22 39.65
CA LYS A 27 22.59 -37.90 40.37
C LYS A 27 21.56 -37.42 39.30
N LYS A 28 20.52 -38.23 39.12
CA LYS A 28 19.30 -37.76 38.45
C LYS A 28 18.77 -36.58 39.27
N THR A 29 18.97 -35.41 38.77
CA THR A 29 18.14 -34.23 39.05
C THR A 29 17.38 -33.97 37.78
N ASP A 30 16.08 -34.02 37.86
CA ASP A 30 15.19 -33.53 36.83
C ASP A 30 15.52 -32.04 36.57
N ASN A 31 16.44 -31.82 35.65
CA ASN A 31 16.61 -30.51 35.07
C ASN A 31 15.57 -30.39 33.97
N ASN A 32 14.49 -29.76 34.34
CA ASN A 32 13.67 -29.03 33.40
C ASN A 32 14.60 -28.04 32.65
N SER A 33 15.24 -28.51 31.59
CA SER A 33 15.93 -27.66 30.61
C SER A 33 14.83 -26.92 29.93
N GLY A 34 14.48 -25.75 30.46
CA GLY A 34 13.80 -24.73 29.71
C GLY A 34 14.62 -24.49 28.44
N SER A 35 14.21 -25.15 27.36
CA SER A 35 14.60 -24.75 26.03
C SER A 35 14.15 -23.30 25.93
N THR A 36 15.07 -22.36 25.98
CA THR A 36 14.83 -21.05 25.37
C THR A 36 14.70 -21.34 23.89
N SER A 37 13.47 -21.69 23.46
CA SER A 37 13.14 -21.66 22.06
C SER A 37 13.30 -20.19 21.67
N GLY A 38 14.33 -19.88 20.88
CA GLY A 38 14.42 -18.59 20.23
C GLY A 38 13.08 -18.32 19.55
N ALA A 39 12.56 -17.10 19.64
CA ALA A 39 11.32 -16.73 18.98
C ALA A 39 11.44 -17.12 17.50
N THR A 40 10.38 -17.72 16.94
CA THR A 40 10.32 -17.99 15.51
C THR A 40 10.40 -16.67 14.76
N ILE A 41 11.27 -16.60 13.76
CA ILE A 41 11.47 -15.39 12.94
C ILE A 41 10.86 -15.66 11.57
N TYR A 42 9.99 -14.77 11.12
CA TYR A 42 9.43 -14.74 9.78
C TYR A 42 9.99 -13.54 9.03
N LYS A 43 10.61 -13.76 7.88
CA LYS A 43 11.13 -12.71 7.00
C LYS A 43 10.04 -12.21 6.06
N VAL A 44 9.75 -10.93 6.09
CA VAL A 44 8.72 -10.31 5.25
C VAL A 44 9.36 -9.21 4.41
N GLY A 45 9.24 -9.31 3.07
CA GLY A 45 9.68 -8.25 2.16
C GLY A 45 8.50 -7.35 1.79
N ILE A 46 8.60 -6.04 2.00
CA ILE A 46 7.61 -5.05 1.59
C ILE A 46 8.21 -4.17 0.50
N CYS A 47 7.56 -4.07 -0.64
CA CYS A 47 7.90 -3.08 -1.66
C CYS A 47 6.73 -2.13 -1.88
N ASN A 48 6.99 -0.81 -1.75
CA ASN A 48 6.07 0.26 -2.11
C ASN A 48 6.37 0.75 -3.53
N TYR A 49 5.33 1.17 -4.26
CA TYR A 49 5.49 1.62 -5.64
C TYR A 49 6.06 3.02 -5.75
N VAL A 50 5.50 3.99 -4.99
CA VAL A 50 5.91 5.41 -4.99
C VAL A 50 5.86 5.99 -3.58
N ASP A 51 6.54 7.11 -3.39
CA ASP A 51 6.44 7.92 -2.18
C ASP A 51 5.15 8.75 -2.24
N ASP A 52 4.07 8.19 -1.68
CA ASP A 52 2.74 8.79 -1.57
C ASP A 52 2.22 8.63 -0.15
N ALA A 53 1.48 9.63 0.33
CA ALA A 53 1.03 9.68 1.72
C ALA A 53 0.09 8.52 2.10
N SER A 54 -0.86 8.12 1.22
CA SER A 54 -1.76 6.99 1.47
C SER A 54 -1.01 5.66 1.44
N LEU A 55 -0.12 5.46 0.46
CA LEU A 55 0.69 4.24 0.36
C LEU A 55 1.68 4.12 1.52
N ASN A 56 2.31 5.22 1.94
CA ASN A 56 3.18 5.27 3.12
C ASN A 56 2.39 4.97 4.41
N GLN A 57 1.15 5.44 4.52
CA GLN A 57 0.26 5.13 5.64
C GLN A 57 -0.05 3.63 5.71
N ILE A 58 -0.28 2.98 4.57
CA ILE A 58 -0.44 1.51 4.49
C ILE A 58 0.79 0.82 5.06
N VAL A 59 1.99 1.13 4.54
CA VAL A 59 3.26 0.50 4.97
C VAL A 59 3.48 0.68 6.47
N SER A 60 3.35 1.90 6.98
CA SER A 60 3.52 2.20 8.41
C SER A 60 2.56 1.41 9.30
N ASN A 61 1.30 1.24 8.87
CA ASN A 61 0.31 0.46 9.61
C ASN A 61 0.56 -1.06 9.49
N ILE A 62 1.04 -1.56 8.34
CA ILE A 62 1.49 -2.96 8.21
C ILE A 62 2.61 -3.25 9.20
N GLU A 63 3.67 -2.45 9.22
CA GLU A 63 4.83 -2.66 10.12
C GLU A 63 4.42 -2.59 11.59
N SER A 64 3.60 -1.60 11.96
CA SER A 64 3.12 -1.42 13.32
C SER A 64 2.27 -2.60 13.79
N GLN A 65 1.35 -3.08 12.94
CA GLN A 65 0.47 -4.19 13.25
C GLN A 65 1.21 -5.52 13.29
N LEU A 66 2.13 -5.79 12.36
CA LEU A 66 2.98 -6.99 12.41
C LEU A 66 3.82 -7.03 13.70
N LYS A 67 4.36 -5.88 14.12
CA LYS A 67 5.08 -5.76 15.39
C LYS A 67 4.18 -6.07 16.59
N ALA A 68 2.96 -5.57 16.61
CA ALA A 68 1.99 -5.82 17.67
C ALA A 68 1.60 -7.31 17.75
N ILE A 69 1.30 -7.92 16.58
CA ILE A 69 1.00 -9.36 16.48
C ILE A 69 2.21 -10.19 16.94
N GLY A 70 3.43 -9.82 16.52
CA GLY A 70 4.64 -10.51 16.93
C GLY A 70 4.83 -10.53 18.44
N GLN A 71 4.56 -9.40 19.10
CA GLN A 71 4.60 -9.32 20.59
C GLN A 71 3.53 -10.20 21.24
N GLU A 72 2.32 -10.20 20.72
CA GLU A 72 1.22 -11.02 21.24
C GLU A 72 1.48 -12.52 21.07
N LYS A 73 1.96 -12.93 19.91
CA LYS A 73 2.16 -14.35 19.54
C LYS A 73 3.53 -14.90 19.94
N GLY A 74 4.45 -14.07 20.44
CA GLY A 74 5.80 -14.50 20.83
C GLY A 74 6.68 -14.89 19.63
N VAL A 75 6.46 -14.26 18.47
CA VAL A 75 7.24 -14.42 17.24
C VAL A 75 7.87 -13.09 16.82
N THR A 76 8.76 -13.12 15.84
CA THR A 76 9.35 -11.92 15.26
C THR A 76 9.05 -11.88 13.75
N PHE A 77 8.49 -10.79 13.27
CA PHE A 77 8.48 -10.48 11.84
C PHE A 77 9.69 -9.59 11.55
N ASP A 78 10.64 -10.14 10.78
CA ASP A 78 11.83 -9.45 10.30
C ASP A 78 11.47 -8.80 8.97
N VAL A 79 11.09 -7.52 9.03
CA VAL A 79 10.57 -6.77 7.89
C VAL A 79 11.68 -6.03 7.17
N THR A 80 11.83 -6.28 5.86
CA THR A 80 12.65 -5.50 4.95
C THR A 80 11.74 -4.67 4.06
N TYR A 81 11.88 -3.35 4.12
CA TYR A 81 11.09 -2.40 3.35
C TYR A 81 11.95 -1.68 2.31
N ASP A 82 11.43 -1.57 1.09
CA ASP A 82 12.02 -0.80 -0.01
C ASP A 82 10.91 -0.08 -0.80
N ASN A 83 11.27 1.01 -1.49
CA ASN A 83 10.41 1.74 -2.40
C ASN A 83 11.05 1.78 -3.80
N CYS A 84 10.30 1.39 -4.83
CA CYS A 84 10.84 1.35 -6.18
C CYS A 84 10.72 2.67 -6.95
N ASN A 85 10.04 3.68 -6.41
CA ASN A 85 9.87 5.01 -7.00
C ASN A 85 9.38 4.97 -8.47
N ALA A 86 8.42 4.09 -8.76
CA ALA A 86 7.88 3.82 -10.10
C ALA A 86 8.92 3.35 -11.13
N ASP A 87 10.12 2.96 -10.71
CA ASP A 87 11.17 2.43 -11.60
C ASP A 87 11.10 0.90 -11.65
N SER A 88 10.79 0.37 -12.83
CA SER A 88 10.64 -1.07 -13.04
C SER A 88 11.95 -1.85 -12.88
N ALA A 89 13.11 -1.23 -13.16
CA ALA A 89 14.39 -1.88 -12.95
C ALA A 89 14.74 -1.97 -11.46
N VAL A 90 14.44 -0.91 -10.69
CA VAL A 90 14.58 -0.90 -9.23
C VAL A 90 13.61 -1.92 -8.61
N LEU A 91 12.34 -1.96 -9.05
CA LEU A 91 11.34 -2.94 -8.60
C LEU A 91 11.85 -4.38 -8.80
N ASN A 92 12.31 -4.71 -9.99
CA ASN A 92 12.85 -6.05 -10.29
C ASN A 92 14.07 -6.39 -9.40
N GLN A 93 14.93 -5.41 -9.11
CA GLN A 93 16.08 -5.62 -8.23
C GLN A 93 15.65 -5.87 -6.78
N ILE A 94 14.67 -5.12 -6.27
CA ILE A 94 14.11 -5.31 -4.91
C ILE A 94 13.54 -6.73 -4.79
N ILE A 95 12.72 -7.15 -5.76
CA ILE A 95 12.12 -8.49 -5.75
C ILE A 95 13.21 -9.57 -5.80
N ALA A 96 14.25 -9.39 -6.64
CA ALA A 96 15.37 -10.31 -6.71
C ALA A 96 16.13 -10.41 -5.38
N ASN A 97 16.27 -9.30 -4.64
CA ASN A 97 16.88 -9.30 -3.31
C ASN A 97 16.02 -10.08 -2.32
N PHE A 98 14.69 -9.87 -2.28
CA PHE A 98 13.78 -10.64 -1.42
C PHE A 98 13.86 -12.15 -1.70
N MET A 99 13.93 -12.54 -2.98
CA MET A 99 14.12 -13.94 -3.38
C MET A 99 15.46 -14.51 -2.89
N ALA A 100 16.56 -13.74 -3.02
CA ALA A 100 17.89 -14.15 -2.57
C ALA A 100 17.97 -14.29 -1.04
N ASP A 101 17.30 -13.40 -0.30
CA ASP A 101 17.22 -13.41 1.17
C ASP A 101 16.27 -14.47 1.71
N LYS A 102 15.53 -15.14 0.80
CA LYS A 102 14.55 -16.19 1.10
C LYS A 102 13.52 -15.69 2.12
N VAL A 103 12.82 -14.60 1.75
CA VAL A 103 11.70 -14.12 2.56
C VAL A 103 10.60 -15.19 2.61
N ASP A 104 9.90 -15.26 3.74
CA ASP A 104 8.79 -16.20 3.94
C ASP A 104 7.50 -15.72 3.26
N LEU A 105 7.41 -14.41 2.97
CA LEU A 105 6.27 -13.77 2.31
C LEU A 105 6.69 -12.41 1.72
N MET A 106 6.09 -12.03 0.59
CA MET A 106 6.23 -10.69 0.01
C MET A 106 4.93 -9.90 0.11
N ILE A 107 5.05 -8.59 0.39
CA ILE A 107 3.93 -7.64 0.36
C ILE A 107 4.19 -6.63 -0.75
N GLY A 108 3.28 -6.59 -1.73
CA GLY A 108 3.32 -5.63 -2.84
C GLY A 108 2.30 -4.52 -2.63
N VAL A 109 2.76 -3.28 -2.43
CA VAL A 109 1.89 -2.12 -2.27
C VAL A 109 1.70 -1.43 -3.62
N ALA A 110 0.47 -1.29 -4.05
CA ALA A 110 -0.05 -0.89 -5.35
C ALA A 110 0.05 -1.97 -6.45
N THR A 111 -0.82 -1.85 -7.46
CA THR A 111 -1.02 -2.84 -8.53
C THR A 111 0.27 -3.20 -9.29
N PRO A 112 1.14 -2.26 -9.71
CA PRO A 112 2.35 -2.61 -10.47
C PRO A 112 3.31 -3.50 -9.69
N VAL A 113 3.43 -3.30 -8.37
CA VAL A 113 4.29 -4.12 -7.51
C VAL A 113 3.72 -5.52 -7.35
N ALA A 114 2.41 -5.62 -7.12
CA ALA A 114 1.71 -6.91 -6.99
C ALA A 114 1.88 -7.78 -8.24
N VAL A 115 1.70 -7.20 -9.44
CA VAL A 115 1.88 -7.88 -10.73
C VAL A 115 3.33 -8.38 -10.93
N ALA A 116 4.31 -7.52 -10.60
CA ALA A 116 5.72 -7.91 -10.71
C ALA A 116 6.09 -9.03 -9.72
N MET A 117 5.60 -8.96 -8.47
CA MET A 117 5.82 -10.00 -7.46
C MET A 117 5.14 -11.32 -7.84
N GLN A 118 3.90 -11.29 -8.34
CA GLN A 118 3.22 -12.49 -8.83
C GLN A 118 4.06 -13.19 -9.91
N THR A 119 4.52 -12.43 -10.89
CA THR A 119 5.35 -12.97 -12.00
C THR A 119 6.66 -13.56 -11.47
N ALA A 120 7.33 -12.88 -10.54
CA ALA A 120 8.62 -13.31 -10.00
C ALA A 120 8.50 -14.56 -9.08
N THR A 121 7.36 -14.74 -8.42
CA THR A 121 7.12 -15.87 -7.51
C THR A 121 6.46 -17.06 -8.19
N GLU A 122 6.19 -16.99 -9.49
CA GLU A 122 5.61 -18.11 -10.26
C GLU A 122 6.49 -19.37 -10.13
N GLY A 123 5.88 -20.48 -9.75
CA GLY A 123 6.58 -21.76 -9.54
C GLY A 123 7.41 -21.83 -8.25
N THR A 124 7.27 -20.87 -7.35
CA THR A 124 7.85 -20.90 -5.98
C THR A 124 6.75 -21.11 -4.94
N ASP A 125 7.16 -21.39 -3.69
CA ASP A 125 6.24 -21.49 -2.55
C ASP A 125 6.10 -20.17 -1.78
N ILE A 126 6.73 -19.07 -2.24
CA ILE A 126 6.69 -17.76 -1.56
C ILE A 126 5.32 -17.13 -1.81
N PRO A 127 4.47 -16.96 -0.77
CA PRO A 127 3.19 -16.30 -0.91
C PRO A 127 3.36 -14.79 -1.13
N VAL A 128 2.43 -14.20 -1.88
CA VAL A 128 2.33 -12.77 -2.07
C VAL A 128 1.03 -12.25 -1.45
N VAL A 129 1.13 -11.16 -0.69
CA VAL A 129 -0.02 -10.38 -0.23
C VAL A 129 0.08 -8.99 -0.85
N PHE A 130 -0.91 -8.62 -1.65
CA PHE A 130 -0.97 -7.26 -2.15
C PHE A 130 -1.73 -6.33 -1.20
N ALA A 131 -1.39 -5.04 -1.24
CA ALA A 131 -2.11 -3.97 -0.56
C ALA A 131 -2.44 -2.87 -1.57
N ALA A 132 -3.65 -2.31 -1.50
CA ALA A 132 -4.14 -1.27 -2.38
C ALA A 132 -4.04 -1.64 -3.87
N VAL A 133 -4.70 -2.73 -4.24
CA VAL A 133 -4.94 -3.09 -5.64
C VAL A 133 -6.40 -2.82 -5.96
N SER A 134 -6.65 -1.88 -6.87
CA SER A 134 -8.00 -1.38 -7.14
C SER A 134 -8.90 -2.40 -7.83
N ASP A 135 -8.36 -3.19 -8.77
CA ASP A 135 -9.09 -4.26 -9.48
C ASP A 135 -8.19 -5.50 -9.68
N PRO A 136 -8.05 -6.34 -8.65
CA PRO A 136 -7.14 -7.49 -8.70
C PRO A 136 -7.58 -8.57 -9.70
N VAL A 137 -8.87 -8.62 -10.08
CA VAL A 137 -9.36 -9.54 -11.11
C VAL A 137 -8.97 -9.06 -12.50
N SER A 138 -9.21 -7.78 -12.81
CA SER A 138 -8.81 -7.20 -14.12
C SER A 138 -7.30 -7.14 -14.30
N ALA A 139 -6.55 -6.95 -13.20
CA ALA A 139 -5.09 -7.00 -13.20
C ALA A 139 -4.53 -8.43 -13.38
N GLY A 140 -5.40 -9.46 -13.39
CA GLY A 140 -4.99 -10.85 -13.55
C GLY A 140 -4.28 -11.46 -12.34
N LEU A 141 -4.40 -10.84 -11.19
CA LEU A 141 -3.78 -11.30 -9.93
C LEU A 141 -4.56 -12.47 -9.30
N VAL A 142 -5.88 -12.43 -9.40
CA VAL A 142 -6.78 -13.41 -8.79
C VAL A 142 -7.90 -13.83 -9.75
N GLU A 143 -8.42 -15.04 -9.59
CA GLU A 143 -9.55 -15.53 -10.40
C GLU A 143 -10.87 -14.85 -9.98
N SER A 144 -11.07 -14.66 -8.67
CA SER A 144 -12.16 -13.90 -8.09
C SER A 144 -11.75 -13.34 -6.73
N LEU A 145 -12.53 -12.40 -6.18
CA LEU A 145 -12.26 -11.84 -4.85
C LEU A 145 -12.48 -12.88 -3.74
N GLU A 146 -13.44 -13.77 -3.89
CA GLU A 146 -13.77 -14.81 -2.90
C GLU A 146 -12.79 -15.97 -2.91
N ALA A 147 -12.25 -16.31 -4.09
CA ALA A 147 -11.34 -17.43 -4.30
C ALA A 147 -10.21 -17.02 -5.26
N PRO A 148 -9.11 -16.48 -4.77
CA PRO A 148 -7.99 -16.01 -5.59
C PRO A 148 -7.41 -17.03 -6.57
N GLY A 149 -7.35 -18.31 -6.19
CA GLY A 149 -6.94 -19.41 -7.08
C GLY A 149 -5.44 -19.59 -7.23
N ALA A 150 -4.62 -18.61 -6.90
CA ALA A 150 -3.16 -18.61 -7.02
C ALA A 150 -2.47 -18.38 -5.66
N ASN A 151 -1.12 -18.40 -5.62
CA ASN A 151 -0.34 -18.13 -4.40
C ASN A 151 -0.25 -16.62 -4.08
N ILE A 152 -1.34 -15.90 -4.34
CA ILE A 152 -1.47 -14.46 -4.10
C ILE A 152 -2.89 -14.13 -3.64
N THR A 153 -3.00 -13.19 -2.68
CA THR A 153 -4.24 -12.58 -2.20
C THR A 153 -3.91 -11.20 -1.65
N GLY A 154 -4.84 -10.48 -1.06
CA GLY A 154 -4.54 -9.18 -0.46
C GLY A 154 -5.75 -8.33 -0.13
N THR A 155 -5.52 -7.02 -0.09
CA THR A 155 -6.49 -5.98 0.24
C THR A 155 -6.70 -5.03 -0.94
N SER A 156 -7.96 -4.80 -1.30
CA SER A 156 -8.32 -3.95 -2.43
C SER A 156 -8.76 -2.56 -1.95
N ASP A 157 -8.27 -1.53 -2.64
CA ASP A 157 -8.73 -0.15 -2.54
C ASP A 157 -9.71 0.19 -3.67
N TYR A 158 -10.56 -0.77 -4.07
CA TYR A 158 -11.58 -0.56 -5.09
C TYR A 158 -12.24 0.81 -4.98
N LEU A 159 -12.35 1.52 -6.11
CA LEU A 159 -12.99 2.83 -6.17
C LEU A 159 -14.41 2.73 -6.73
N ASP A 160 -15.38 3.19 -5.95
CA ASP A 160 -16.74 3.43 -6.44
C ASP A 160 -16.76 4.71 -7.30
N THR A 161 -16.46 4.53 -8.59
CA THR A 161 -16.37 5.63 -9.56
C THR A 161 -17.68 6.39 -9.71
N ASP A 162 -18.82 5.67 -9.66
CA ASP A 162 -20.13 6.30 -9.81
C ASP A 162 -20.38 7.28 -8.67
N SER A 163 -20.03 6.90 -7.44
CA SER A 163 -20.13 7.76 -6.26
C SER A 163 -19.27 9.03 -6.39
N VAL A 164 -18.04 8.93 -6.89
CA VAL A 164 -17.20 10.14 -7.13
C VAL A 164 -17.86 11.08 -8.15
N LEU A 165 -18.39 10.52 -9.23
CA LEU A 165 -19.09 11.32 -10.25
C LEU A 165 -20.40 11.93 -9.72
N ASP A 166 -21.11 11.23 -8.84
CA ASP A 166 -22.28 11.78 -8.16
C ASP A 166 -21.92 13.02 -7.31
N LEU A 167 -20.74 13.04 -6.67
CA LEU A 167 -20.25 14.21 -5.93
C LEU A 167 -19.99 15.40 -6.86
N ILE A 168 -19.45 15.18 -8.08
CA ILE A 168 -19.29 16.24 -9.08
C ILE A 168 -20.63 16.91 -9.38
N PHE A 169 -21.66 16.11 -9.67
CA PHE A 169 -22.98 16.64 -10.03
C PHE A 169 -23.78 17.12 -8.83
N ALA A 170 -23.48 16.67 -7.63
CA ALA A 170 -24.04 17.23 -6.40
C ALA A 170 -23.51 18.64 -6.11
N ALA A 171 -22.21 18.86 -6.36
CA ALA A 171 -21.59 20.18 -6.21
C ALA A 171 -21.90 21.11 -7.38
N ASN A 172 -21.97 20.60 -8.61
CA ASN A 172 -22.26 21.36 -9.83
C ASN A 172 -23.26 20.60 -10.73
N PRO A 173 -24.58 20.75 -10.51
CA PRO A 173 -25.60 20.09 -11.32
C PRO A 173 -25.60 20.47 -12.80
N ASP A 174 -24.99 21.61 -13.14
CA ASP A 174 -24.91 22.14 -14.50
C ASP A 174 -23.63 21.73 -15.24
N ALA A 175 -22.77 20.91 -14.66
CA ALA A 175 -21.54 20.43 -15.31
C ALA A 175 -21.85 19.67 -16.61
N LYS A 176 -21.15 19.99 -17.69
CA LYS A 176 -21.38 19.46 -19.05
C LYS A 176 -20.13 18.91 -19.72
N ASN A 177 -18.97 19.25 -19.21
CA ASN A 177 -17.67 18.86 -19.80
C ASN A 177 -16.70 18.38 -18.71
N ILE A 178 -16.56 17.08 -18.58
CA ILE A 178 -15.72 16.45 -17.56
C ILE A 178 -14.39 16.02 -18.18
N ALA A 179 -13.28 16.43 -17.58
CA ALA A 179 -11.96 15.94 -17.94
C ALA A 179 -11.67 14.62 -17.20
N LEU A 180 -11.24 13.59 -17.93
CA LEU A 180 -10.75 12.33 -17.36
C LEU A 180 -9.23 12.34 -17.47
N LEU A 181 -8.54 12.58 -16.36
CA LEU A 181 -7.07 12.69 -16.30
C LEU A 181 -6.48 11.42 -15.70
N TYR A 182 -5.62 10.73 -16.44
CA TYR A 182 -5.04 9.47 -15.99
C TYR A 182 -3.83 9.03 -16.83
N ASP A 183 -3.07 8.06 -16.36
CA ASP A 183 -2.04 7.34 -17.10
C ASP A 183 -2.62 6.05 -17.70
N GLN A 184 -2.59 5.94 -19.03
CA GLN A 184 -3.09 4.74 -19.75
C GLN A 184 -2.25 3.47 -19.45
N GLY A 185 -1.05 3.61 -18.92
CA GLY A 185 -0.18 2.51 -18.52
C GLY A 185 -0.47 1.96 -17.14
N GLN A 186 -1.38 2.58 -16.37
CA GLN A 186 -1.74 2.15 -15.03
C GLN A 186 -2.97 1.22 -15.07
N ASP A 187 -2.79 -0.06 -14.68
CA ASP A 187 -3.89 -1.02 -14.60
C ASP A 187 -4.99 -0.56 -13.64
N SER A 188 -4.61 0.12 -12.54
CA SER A 188 -5.54 0.72 -11.57
C SER A 188 -6.52 1.72 -12.17
N SER A 189 -6.17 2.37 -13.29
CA SER A 189 -7.02 3.36 -13.96
C SER A 189 -7.99 2.76 -14.98
N THR A 190 -7.72 1.55 -15.48
CA THR A 190 -8.48 0.95 -16.60
C THR A 190 -9.97 0.80 -16.30
N THR A 191 -10.32 0.09 -15.22
CA THR A 191 -11.73 -0.14 -14.85
C THR A 191 -12.44 1.14 -14.41
N PRO A 192 -11.88 2.01 -13.54
CA PRO A 192 -12.52 3.27 -13.15
C PRO A 192 -12.77 4.22 -14.34
N ILE A 193 -11.84 4.36 -15.26
CA ILE A 193 -12.05 5.22 -16.45
C ILE A 193 -13.13 4.66 -17.37
N LYS A 194 -13.18 3.33 -17.57
CA LYS A 194 -14.27 2.68 -18.31
C LYS A 194 -15.62 2.93 -17.64
N ASN A 195 -15.71 2.83 -16.33
CA ASN A 195 -16.93 3.09 -15.56
C ASN A 195 -17.33 4.57 -15.66
N ALA A 196 -16.37 5.48 -15.51
CA ALA A 196 -16.62 6.92 -15.65
C ALA A 196 -17.21 7.27 -17.02
N LYS A 197 -16.66 6.74 -18.11
CA LYS A 197 -17.21 6.93 -19.45
C LYS A 197 -18.63 6.39 -19.57
N ALA A 198 -18.89 5.18 -19.09
CA ALA A 198 -20.23 4.58 -19.13
C ALA A 198 -21.26 5.39 -18.32
N TYR A 199 -20.87 5.90 -17.14
CA TYR A 199 -21.70 6.77 -16.31
C TYR A 199 -22.04 8.08 -17.04
N LEU A 200 -21.01 8.77 -17.59
CA LEU A 200 -21.19 10.05 -18.29
C LEU A 200 -22.00 9.90 -19.57
N ASP A 201 -21.79 8.83 -20.36
CA ASP A 201 -22.59 8.48 -21.52
C ASP A 201 -24.06 8.29 -21.16
N LYS A 202 -24.36 7.55 -20.10
CA LYS A 202 -25.72 7.32 -19.59
C LYS A 202 -26.38 8.62 -19.14
N LYS A 203 -25.59 9.55 -18.58
CA LYS A 203 -26.06 10.86 -18.11
C LYS A 203 -26.17 11.88 -19.24
N GLY A 204 -25.60 11.60 -20.41
CA GLY A 204 -25.57 12.53 -21.57
C GLY A 204 -24.63 13.71 -21.35
N VAL A 205 -23.58 13.55 -20.57
CA VAL A 205 -22.56 14.56 -20.26
C VAL A 205 -21.32 14.32 -21.11
N SER A 206 -20.80 15.37 -21.73
CA SER A 206 -19.58 15.31 -22.52
C SER A 206 -18.35 15.10 -21.64
N TYR A 207 -17.39 14.34 -22.13
CA TYR A 207 -16.09 14.18 -21.49
C TYR A 207 -14.96 14.15 -22.51
N LYS A 208 -13.74 14.41 -22.02
CA LYS A 208 -12.52 14.27 -22.82
C LYS A 208 -11.43 13.63 -21.98
N GLU A 209 -10.70 12.70 -22.60
CA GLU A 209 -9.58 11.99 -21.96
C GLU A 209 -8.30 12.80 -22.14
N TYR A 210 -7.52 12.91 -21.05
CA TYR A 210 -6.23 13.56 -21.00
C TYR A 210 -5.25 12.59 -20.34
N ASN A 211 -4.11 12.37 -20.98
CA ASN A 211 -3.19 11.31 -20.58
C ASN A 211 -1.77 11.84 -20.44
N GLY A 212 -1.05 11.24 -19.53
CA GLY A 212 0.38 11.42 -19.36
C GLY A 212 0.97 10.22 -18.59
N THR A 213 2.19 9.87 -18.89
CA THR A 213 2.94 8.76 -18.27
C THR A 213 4.08 9.26 -17.38
N THR A 214 4.23 10.58 -17.29
CA THR A 214 5.22 11.26 -16.46
C THR A 214 4.59 12.52 -15.86
N THR A 215 5.16 13.04 -14.77
CA THR A 215 4.72 14.30 -14.14
C THR A 215 4.68 15.48 -15.11
N ASP A 216 5.66 15.57 -16.02
CA ASP A 216 5.71 16.62 -17.03
C ASP A 216 4.57 16.50 -18.03
N GLU A 217 4.25 15.29 -18.50
CA GLU A 217 3.14 15.04 -19.41
C GLU A 217 1.78 15.30 -18.74
N ILE A 218 1.61 14.93 -17.46
CA ILE A 218 0.43 15.25 -16.66
C ILE A 218 0.27 16.78 -16.55
N SER A 219 1.35 17.53 -16.30
CA SER A 219 1.31 19.00 -16.25
C SER A 219 0.90 19.62 -17.58
N LEU A 220 1.33 19.06 -18.72
CA LEU A 220 0.89 19.47 -20.05
C LEU A 220 -0.59 19.13 -20.31
N ALA A 221 -1.03 17.95 -19.86
CA ALA A 221 -2.43 17.53 -19.92
C ALA A 221 -3.33 18.51 -19.13
N VAL A 222 -2.93 18.89 -17.92
CA VAL A 222 -3.63 19.89 -17.09
C VAL A 222 -3.71 21.24 -17.78
N SER A 223 -2.64 21.71 -18.43
CA SER A 223 -2.65 22.93 -19.22
C SER A 223 -3.69 22.88 -20.37
N SER A 224 -3.86 21.70 -20.98
CA SER A 224 -4.87 21.45 -22.01
C SER A 224 -6.30 21.43 -21.42
N ILE A 225 -6.48 20.84 -20.23
CA ILE A 225 -7.76 20.83 -19.50
C ILE A 225 -8.22 22.27 -19.22
N VAL A 226 -7.31 23.13 -18.75
CA VAL A 226 -7.59 24.54 -18.49
C VAL A 226 -7.98 25.29 -19.80
N ALA A 227 -7.24 25.04 -20.87
CA ALA A 227 -7.56 25.67 -22.19
C ALA A 227 -8.93 25.22 -22.72
N ASP A 228 -9.32 23.99 -22.51
CA ASP A 228 -10.61 23.42 -22.93
C ASP A 228 -11.76 23.79 -21.97
N LYS A 229 -11.47 24.43 -20.83
CA LYS A 229 -12.43 24.91 -19.82
C LYS A 229 -13.34 23.78 -19.31
N ALA A 230 -12.74 22.69 -18.82
CA ALA A 230 -13.50 21.64 -18.18
C ALA A 230 -14.25 22.16 -16.94
N ASP A 231 -15.43 21.61 -16.65
CA ASP A 231 -16.21 21.95 -15.45
C ASP A 231 -15.71 21.24 -14.20
N ALA A 232 -15.06 20.10 -14.37
CA ALA A 232 -14.39 19.33 -13.32
C ALA A 232 -13.38 18.36 -13.95
N VAL A 233 -12.41 17.91 -13.14
CA VAL A 233 -11.50 16.82 -13.46
C VAL A 233 -11.84 15.61 -12.59
N PHE A 234 -11.83 14.42 -13.16
CA PHE A 234 -11.85 13.15 -12.47
C PHE A 234 -10.55 12.39 -12.73
N THR A 235 -9.91 11.92 -11.64
CA THR A 235 -8.76 11.03 -11.65
C THR A 235 -9.04 9.84 -10.71
N PRO A 236 -8.88 8.59 -11.15
CA PRO A 236 -8.98 7.43 -10.25
C PRO A 236 -7.76 7.33 -9.30
N THR A 237 -7.52 6.16 -8.71
CA THR A 237 -6.31 5.85 -7.92
C THR A 237 -5.08 5.67 -8.83
N ASP A 238 -4.73 6.69 -9.57
CA ASP A 238 -3.66 6.72 -10.57
C ASP A 238 -2.35 7.20 -9.95
N ASN A 239 -1.34 6.32 -9.88
CA ASN A 239 -0.09 6.60 -9.20
C ASN A 239 0.75 7.70 -9.90
N THR A 240 0.64 7.83 -11.23
CA THR A 240 1.38 8.84 -12.00
C THR A 240 0.79 10.24 -11.73
N VAL A 241 -0.53 10.37 -11.75
CA VAL A 241 -1.21 11.63 -11.43
C VAL A 241 -1.04 11.96 -9.95
N MET A 242 -1.13 10.97 -9.05
CA MET A 242 -0.91 11.13 -7.62
C MET A 242 0.45 11.78 -7.32
N THR A 243 1.51 11.27 -7.94
CA THR A 243 2.87 11.83 -7.80
C THR A 243 2.98 13.26 -8.36
N ALA A 244 2.12 13.62 -9.34
CA ALA A 244 2.12 14.94 -9.96
C ALA A 244 1.26 15.97 -9.21
N GLU A 245 0.40 15.57 -8.27
CA GLU A 245 -0.68 16.41 -7.72
C GLU A 245 -0.17 17.74 -7.14
N LEU A 246 0.88 17.71 -6.31
CA LEU A 246 1.50 18.94 -5.76
C LEU A 246 2.00 19.91 -6.84
N ALA A 247 2.29 19.44 -8.05
CA ALA A 247 2.76 20.29 -9.14
C ALA A 247 1.60 20.86 -9.97
N ILE A 248 0.41 20.27 -9.94
CA ILE A 248 -0.70 20.61 -10.84
C ILE A 248 -1.89 21.28 -10.16
N TYR A 249 -2.11 21.05 -8.87
CA TYR A 249 -3.34 21.49 -8.17
C TYR A 249 -3.59 22.99 -8.26
N GLU A 250 -2.54 23.82 -8.08
CA GLU A 250 -2.68 25.27 -8.16
C GLU A 250 -3.15 25.75 -9.55
N THR A 251 -2.73 25.06 -10.61
CA THR A 251 -3.12 25.40 -11.99
C THR A 251 -4.61 25.15 -12.19
N LEU A 252 -5.14 24.04 -11.66
CA LEU A 252 -6.57 23.72 -11.72
C LEU A 252 -7.38 24.66 -10.82
N ALA A 253 -6.97 24.87 -9.57
CA ALA A 253 -7.66 25.71 -8.60
C ALA A 253 -7.77 27.17 -9.09
N LYS A 254 -6.66 27.76 -9.57
CA LYS A 254 -6.65 29.13 -10.18
C LYS A 254 -7.52 29.24 -11.41
N ALA A 255 -7.72 28.15 -12.15
CA ALA A 255 -8.64 28.11 -13.29
C ALA A 255 -10.12 27.91 -12.89
N GLY A 256 -10.39 27.70 -11.59
CA GLY A 256 -11.73 27.44 -11.08
C GLY A 256 -12.23 26.02 -11.40
N ILE A 257 -11.33 25.06 -11.64
CA ILE A 257 -11.65 23.69 -12.04
C ILE A 257 -11.39 22.76 -10.86
N PRO A 258 -12.43 22.22 -10.20
CA PRO A 258 -12.26 21.28 -9.09
C PRO A 258 -11.77 19.92 -9.57
N HIS A 259 -10.78 19.35 -8.85
CA HIS A 259 -10.21 18.03 -9.11
C HIS A 259 -10.77 17.00 -8.12
N TYR A 260 -11.51 16.00 -8.60
CA TYR A 260 -12.10 14.91 -7.85
C TYR A 260 -11.30 13.63 -8.10
N THR A 261 -10.89 12.95 -7.03
CA THR A 261 -9.89 11.89 -7.12
C THR A 261 -10.24 10.66 -6.29
N GLY A 262 -9.51 9.56 -6.53
CA GLY A 262 -9.77 8.25 -5.95
C GLY A 262 -9.08 7.96 -4.62
N ALA A 263 -8.35 8.92 -4.00
CA ALA A 263 -7.70 8.72 -2.71
C ALA A 263 -7.57 10.02 -1.92
N ASP A 264 -7.45 9.92 -0.60
CA ASP A 264 -7.33 11.08 0.29
C ASP A 264 -5.94 11.76 0.21
N SER A 265 -4.89 11.05 -0.20
CA SER A 265 -3.57 11.65 -0.46
C SER A 265 -3.62 12.70 -1.57
N PHE A 266 -4.44 12.52 -2.60
CA PHE A 266 -4.64 13.58 -3.59
C PHE A 266 -5.21 14.86 -2.96
N ALA A 267 -6.22 14.73 -2.10
CA ALA A 267 -6.77 15.88 -1.39
C ALA A 267 -5.73 16.52 -0.46
N LEU A 268 -4.92 15.71 0.22
CA LEU A 268 -3.78 16.19 1.00
C LEU A 268 -2.81 16.99 0.14
N ASN A 269 -2.49 16.52 -1.06
CA ASN A 269 -1.56 17.18 -1.98
C ASN A 269 -2.21 18.29 -2.85
N GLY A 270 -3.45 18.68 -2.57
CA GLY A 270 -4.08 19.84 -3.16
C GLY A 270 -5.18 19.56 -4.17
N ALA A 271 -5.59 18.31 -4.44
CA ALA A 271 -6.85 18.08 -5.12
C ALA A 271 -8.02 18.59 -4.30
N PHE A 272 -9.10 19.04 -4.97
CA PHE A 272 -10.29 19.54 -4.28
C PHE A 272 -10.93 18.48 -3.39
N LEU A 273 -11.01 17.25 -3.87
CA LEU A 273 -11.64 16.14 -3.17
C LEU A 273 -10.94 14.82 -3.46
N GLY A 274 -10.62 14.08 -2.39
CA GLY A 274 -10.25 12.67 -2.42
C GLY A 274 -11.42 11.81 -1.92
N TYR A 275 -11.71 10.70 -2.60
CA TYR A 275 -12.75 9.75 -2.22
C TYR A 275 -12.20 8.34 -2.17
N GLY A 276 -12.55 7.57 -1.15
CA GLY A 276 -12.04 6.20 -1.10
C GLY A 276 -12.19 5.54 0.27
N VAL A 277 -11.23 4.63 0.54
CA VAL A 277 -11.17 3.78 1.73
C VAL A 277 -10.33 4.42 2.84
N ASP A 278 -10.38 3.83 4.04
CA ASP A 278 -9.45 4.13 5.12
C ASP A 278 -8.14 3.36 4.91
N TYR A 279 -7.10 4.03 4.42
CA TYR A 279 -5.81 3.42 4.11
C TYR A 279 -5.03 2.97 5.36
N ALA A 280 -5.25 3.58 6.52
CA ALA A 280 -4.67 3.10 7.77
C ALA A 280 -5.27 1.72 8.15
N ASN A 281 -6.60 1.59 8.08
CA ASN A 281 -7.27 0.32 8.33
C ASN A 281 -6.90 -0.74 7.28
N LEU A 282 -6.74 -0.35 6.01
CA LEU A 282 -6.28 -1.25 4.95
C LEU A 282 -4.91 -1.85 5.30
N GLY A 283 -3.97 -1.05 5.78
CA GLY A 283 -2.65 -1.52 6.24
C GLY A 283 -2.74 -2.50 7.40
N VAL A 284 -3.57 -2.20 8.40
CA VAL A 284 -3.82 -3.10 9.55
C VAL A 284 -4.37 -4.46 9.08
N GLU A 285 -5.36 -4.47 8.21
CA GLU A 285 -5.98 -5.71 7.72
C GLU A 285 -5.04 -6.49 6.79
N THR A 286 -4.18 -5.81 6.03
CA THR A 286 -3.12 -6.47 5.26
C THR A 286 -2.17 -7.22 6.19
N ALA A 287 -1.73 -6.62 7.29
CA ALA A 287 -0.87 -7.28 8.28
C ALA A 287 -1.57 -8.46 8.98
N ASN A 288 -2.86 -8.34 9.29
CA ASN A 288 -3.67 -9.43 9.84
C ASN A 288 -3.71 -10.62 8.87
N MET A 289 -3.88 -10.36 7.57
CA MET A 289 -3.85 -11.39 6.52
C MET A 289 -2.50 -12.07 6.42
N VAL A 290 -1.39 -11.31 6.44
CA VAL A 290 -0.02 -11.83 6.48
C VAL A 290 0.19 -12.76 7.67
N ALA A 291 -0.25 -12.33 8.86
CA ALA A 291 -0.17 -13.15 10.07
C ALA A 291 -0.99 -14.45 9.94
N GLY A 292 -2.19 -14.39 9.39
CA GLY A 292 -3.01 -15.57 9.12
C GLY A 292 -2.34 -16.57 8.18
N ILE A 293 -1.61 -16.08 7.15
CA ILE A 293 -0.86 -16.95 6.24
C ILE A 293 0.35 -17.56 6.95
N LEU A 294 1.16 -16.77 7.64
CA LEU A 294 2.42 -17.23 8.22
C LEU A 294 2.25 -18.01 9.53
N LEU A 295 1.26 -17.66 10.36
CA LEU A 295 1.08 -18.27 11.69
C LEU A 295 0.02 -19.37 11.70
N ASP A 296 -1.11 -19.15 10.98
CA ASP A 296 -2.27 -20.05 11.03
C ASP A 296 -2.29 -21.00 9.82
N GLY A 297 -1.40 -20.80 8.83
CA GLY A 297 -1.26 -21.66 7.64
C GLY A 297 -2.38 -21.44 6.62
N ASN A 298 -3.05 -20.28 6.62
CA ASN A 298 -4.02 -19.90 5.61
C ASN A 298 -3.33 -19.87 4.23
N LYS A 299 -4.03 -20.34 3.21
CA LYS A 299 -3.47 -20.39 1.86
C LYS A 299 -3.98 -19.19 1.04
N PRO A 300 -3.11 -18.40 0.40
CA PRO A 300 -3.53 -17.29 -0.43
C PRO A 300 -4.62 -17.66 -1.44
N ALA A 301 -4.49 -18.82 -2.10
CA ALA A 301 -5.45 -19.31 -3.10
C ALA A 301 -6.91 -19.43 -2.61
N THR A 302 -7.12 -19.53 -1.30
CA THR A 302 -8.46 -19.70 -0.69
C THR A 302 -8.77 -18.63 0.36
N THR A 303 -7.86 -17.68 0.56
CA THR A 303 -8.07 -16.52 1.43
C THR A 303 -8.67 -15.41 0.58
N ALA A 304 -9.92 -15.05 0.82
CA ALA A 304 -10.60 -14.02 0.06
C ALA A 304 -9.85 -12.68 0.10
N VAL A 305 -9.87 -11.96 -1.02
CA VAL A 305 -9.43 -10.56 -1.07
C VAL A 305 -10.35 -9.74 -0.18
N LEU A 306 -9.78 -8.91 0.69
CA LEU A 306 -10.55 -8.01 1.52
C LEU A 306 -10.85 -6.71 0.76
N THR A 307 -12.11 -6.30 0.83
CA THR A 307 -12.59 -5.01 0.35
C THR A 307 -13.07 -4.19 1.54
N PHE A 308 -13.09 -2.87 1.40
CA PHE A 308 -13.43 -1.94 2.47
C PHE A 308 -14.63 -1.09 2.09
N ASP A 309 -15.23 -0.43 3.11
CA ASP A 309 -16.23 0.59 2.86
C ASP A 309 -15.59 1.75 2.06
N ASN A 310 -16.14 1.99 0.89
CA ASN A 310 -15.68 2.99 -0.06
C ASN A 310 -16.67 4.15 -0.04
N GLY A 311 -16.50 5.07 0.90
CA GLY A 311 -17.51 6.11 1.13
C GLY A 311 -16.98 7.34 1.86
N THR A 312 -15.68 7.45 2.11
CA THR A 312 -15.10 8.64 2.73
C THR A 312 -14.76 9.70 1.69
N ALA A 313 -15.42 10.86 1.78
CA ALA A 313 -15.06 12.07 1.02
C ALA A 313 -14.18 12.98 1.88
N THR A 314 -12.95 13.23 1.45
CA THR A 314 -11.98 14.14 2.08
C THR A 314 -11.87 15.40 1.23
N ILE A 315 -12.35 16.53 1.75
CA ILE A 315 -12.36 17.83 1.04
C ILE A 315 -11.17 18.66 1.51
N ASN A 316 -10.36 19.13 0.55
CA ASN A 316 -9.29 20.09 0.84
C ASN A 316 -9.88 21.48 1.03
N THR A 317 -9.75 22.02 2.24
CA THR A 317 -10.35 23.30 2.61
C THR A 317 -9.63 24.51 2.02
N ASP A 318 -8.32 24.41 1.77
CA ASP A 318 -7.54 25.50 1.13
C ASP A 318 -7.98 25.65 -0.31
N VAL A 319 -8.07 24.54 -1.06
CA VAL A 319 -8.54 24.52 -2.45
C VAL A 319 -10.03 24.86 -2.55
N CYS A 320 -10.84 24.39 -1.59
CA CYS A 320 -12.25 24.77 -1.51
C CYS A 320 -12.41 26.31 -1.44
N GLN A 321 -11.58 26.98 -0.61
CA GLN A 321 -11.57 28.44 -0.51
C GLN A 321 -11.09 29.11 -1.80
N GLU A 322 -10.05 28.57 -2.46
CA GLU A 322 -9.53 29.14 -3.73
C GLU A 322 -10.56 29.04 -4.86
N LEU A 323 -11.33 27.95 -4.89
CA LEU A 323 -12.45 27.75 -5.81
C LEU A 323 -13.69 28.63 -5.48
N GLY A 324 -13.66 29.38 -4.37
CA GLY A 324 -14.80 30.18 -3.90
C GLY A 324 -15.98 29.37 -3.38
N LEU A 325 -15.73 28.10 -2.96
CA LEU A 325 -16.72 27.18 -2.44
C LEU A 325 -16.74 27.21 -0.91
N ASN A 326 -17.86 26.78 -0.32
CA ASN A 326 -18.03 26.72 1.13
C ASN A 326 -18.02 25.26 1.61
N TYR A 327 -17.05 24.91 2.46
CA TYR A 327 -16.90 23.56 3.00
C TYR A 327 -18.17 23.05 3.73
N ASP A 328 -18.77 23.89 4.60
CA ASP A 328 -19.95 23.47 5.40
C ASP A 328 -21.18 23.18 4.54
N GLU A 329 -21.32 23.88 3.44
CA GLU A 329 -22.40 23.64 2.47
C GLU A 329 -22.14 22.37 1.67
N LEU A 330 -20.90 22.19 1.19
CA LEU A 330 -20.50 20.98 0.47
C LEU A 330 -20.58 19.73 1.36
N ALA A 331 -20.13 19.80 2.62
CA ALA A 331 -20.21 18.70 3.55
C ALA A 331 -21.68 18.26 3.80
N LYS A 332 -22.61 19.21 3.88
CA LYS A 332 -24.06 18.90 3.97
C LYS A 332 -24.59 18.28 2.68
N THR A 333 -24.12 18.76 1.51
CA THR A 333 -24.54 18.26 0.20
C THR A 333 -24.05 16.84 -0.03
N PHE A 334 -22.82 16.53 0.40
CA PHE A 334 -22.18 15.21 0.22
C PHE A 334 -22.59 14.19 1.28
N ALA A 335 -22.97 14.62 2.50
CA ALA A 335 -23.30 13.71 3.59
C ALA A 335 -24.35 12.62 3.24
N PRO A 336 -25.38 12.85 2.41
CA PRO A 336 -26.31 11.78 2.00
C PRO A 336 -25.70 10.78 1.00
N LEU A 337 -24.57 11.11 0.37
CA LEU A 337 -23.90 10.33 -0.68
C LEU A 337 -22.66 9.60 -0.16
N CYS A 338 -22.23 9.88 1.07
CA CYS A 338 -21.01 9.37 1.66
C CYS A 338 -21.28 8.72 3.02
N THR A 339 -20.46 7.76 3.42
CA THR A 339 -20.43 7.22 4.78
C THR A 339 -19.77 8.21 5.75
N LYS A 340 -18.80 8.99 5.24
CA LYS A 340 -18.09 10.01 6.00
C LYS A 340 -17.69 11.18 5.08
N VAL A 341 -17.82 12.39 5.61
CA VAL A 341 -17.24 13.60 5.00
C VAL A 341 -16.29 14.21 6.00
N GLN A 342 -15.07 14.49 5.58
CA GLN A 342 -14.03 15.10 6.41
C GLN A 342 -13.28 16.18 5.65
N SER A 343 -12.53 17.02 6.38
CA SER A 343 -11.70 18.07 5.82
C SER A 343 -10.22 17.74 5.96
N ILE A 344 -9.42 18.30 5.07
CA ILE A 344 -7.97 18.31 5.14
C ILE A 344 -7.44 19.67 4.64
N VAL A 345 -6.21 20.02 4.99
CA VAL A 345 -5.47 21.14 4.40
C VAL A 345 -4.36 20.62 3.51
N THR A 346 -3.85 21.46 2.61
CA THR A 346 -2.76 21.06 1.71
C THR A 346 -1.46 20.87 2.49
N ALA A 347 -0.84 19.68 2.33
CA ALA A 347 0.44 19.31 2.92
C ALA A 347 1.11 18.20 2.10
N GLU A 348 2.38 17.90 2.40
CA GLU A 348 3.12 16.81 1.75
C GLU A 348 2.82 15.45 2.39
N SER A 349 2.58 15.42 3.71
CA SER A 349 2.30 14.18 4.43
C SER A 349 1.17 14.33 5.46
N PHE A 350 0.50 13.21 5.81
CA PHE A 350 -0.52 13.21 6.86
C PHE A 350 0.04 13.57 8.25
N ASP A 351 1.35 13.46 8.47
CA ASP A 351 1.98 13.83 9.72
C ASP A 351 2.08 15.36 9.92
N ASP A 352 2.04 16.12 8.81
CA ASP A 352 2.11 17.58 8.81
C ASP A 352 0.77 18.25 9.17
N VAL A 353 -0.34 17.49 9.16
CA VAL A 353 -1.71 18.00 9.39
C VAL A 353 -2.37 17.45 10.66
N LYS A 354 -1.59 16.82 11.54
CA LYS A 354 -2.03 16.29 12.85
C LYS A 354 -2.08 17.32 13.94
#